data_95e9364c87d415dd8adf7c640c0638ab
#
_entry.id   95e9364c87d415dd8adf7c640c0638ab
#
_cell.length_a   1.000
_cell.length_b   1.000
_cell.length_c   1.000
_cell.angle_alpha   90.00
_cell.angle_beta   90.00
_cell.angle_gamma   90.00
#
_symmetry.space_group_name_H-M   'P 1'
#
loop_
_entity.id
_entity.type
_entity.pdbx_description
1 polymer ?
#
loop_
_entity_poly.entity_id
_entity_poly.type
_entity_poly.pdbx_seq_one_letter_code
_entity_poly.pdbx_strand_id
1 'polypeptide(L)'
;MSDVLTLAQIKVPGVATSKDDAIREAGQILIDAGAVTPAYVDAMFEREKSVSTYMGNFLAIPHGTNEAKGAITRSALSVVRYDPPVDWDGNEARFVVGVAGVDNGHLEILGKVAIVFADTGAVDKLVAAGSAEEVYELLQAVNEGDDA
;
A
#
# COMPACT_ATOMS: atom_id res chain seq x y z
N MET A 1 12.13 -11.32 -12.78
CA MET A 1 11.77 -10.23 -11.85
C MET A 1 10.86 -10.72 -10.75
N SER A 2 11.14 -10.27 -9.55
CA SER A 2 10.24 -10.58 -8.44
C SER A 2 9.05 -9.62 -8.49
N ASP A 3 7.86 -10.16 -8.25
CA ASP A 3 6.67 -9.32 -8.16
C ASP A 3 6.71 -8.50 -6.87
N VAL A 4 6.32 -7.24 -6.94
CA VAL A 4 6.21 -6.38 -5.75
C VAL A 4 4.92 -6.67 -5.00
N LEU A 5 3.92 -7.25 -5.65
CA LEU A 5 2.65 -7.59 -5.03
C LEU A 5 2.33 -9.05 -5.29
N THR A 6 2.05 -9.79 -4.21
CA THR A 6 1.58 -11.17 -4.30
C THR A 6 0.25 -11.27 -3.56
N LEU A 7 -0.47 -12.36 -3.77
CA LEU A 7 -1.76 -12.57 -3.12
C LEU A 7 -1.64 -12.54 -1.59
N ALA A 8 -0.55 -13.07 -1.05
CA ALA A 8 -0.32 -13.09 0.41
C ALA A 8 -0.17 -11.69 1.01
N GLN A 9 0.09 -10.68 0.19
CA GLN A 9 0.29 -9.31 0.64
C GLN A 9 -1.01 -8.47 0.55
N ILE A 10 -2.13 -9.11 0.25
CA ILE A 10 -3.42 -8.45 0.14
C ILE A 10 -4.35 -8.97 1.23
N LYS A 11 -4.98 -8.05 1.96
CA LYS A 11 -5.92 -8.39 3.02
C LYS A 11 -7.27 -7.74 2.76
N VAL A 12 -8.32 -8.56 2.64
CA VAL A 12 -9.68 -8.10 2.37
C VAL A 12 -10.65 -8.89 3.24
N PRO A 13 -11.34 -8.25 4.18
CA PRO A 13 -11.16 -6.87 4.62
C PRO A 13 -10.06 -6.77 5.68
N GLY A 14 -9.55 -5.57 5.89
CA GLY A 14 -8.65 -5.29 6.99
C GLY A 14 -9.41 -5.22 8.31
N VAL A 15 -8.66 -5.28 9.42
CA VAL A 15 -9.27 -5.25 10.76
C VAL A 15 -9.07 -3.93 11.48
N ALA A 16 -8.19 -3.08 10.99
CA ALA A 16 -7.92 -1.78 11.62
C ALA A 16 -9.15 -0.88 11.56
N THR A 17 -9.32 -0.05 12.59
CA THR A 17 -10.43 0.89 12.65
C THR A 17 -9.97 2.34 12.76
N SER A 18 -8.66 2.57 12.79
CA SER A 18 -8.08 3.90 12.85
C SER A 18 -6.94 4.02 11.86
N LYS A 19 -6.57 5.26 11.54
CA LYS A 19 -5.45 5.56 10.66
C LYS A 19 -4.16 4.90 11.16
N ASP A 20 -3.84 5.08 12.44
CA ASP A 20 -2.61 4.54 13.00
C ASP A 20 -2.59 3.01 12.91
N ASP A 21 -3.68 2.37 13.26
CA ASP A 21 -3.76 0.91 13.18
C ASP A 21 -3.70 0.43 11.73
N ALA A 22 -4.26 1.21 10.80
CA ALA A 22 -4.18 0.87 9.38
C ALA A 22 -2.75 0.91 8.86
N ILE A 23 -1.97 1.91 9.30
CA ILE A 23 -0.55 2.00 8.93
C ILE A 23 0.20 0.79 9.50
N ARG A 24 -0.08 0.41 10.75
CA ARG A 24 0.54 -0.77 11.35
C ARG A 24 0.16 -2.04 10.62
N GLU A 25 -1.10 -2.16 10.24
CA GLU A 25 -1.57 -3.35 9.52
C GLU A 25 -0.88 -3.48 8.16
N ALA A 26 -0.78 -2.38 7.41
CA ALA A 26 -0.08 -2.38 6.14
C ALA A 26 1.39 -2.70 6.31
N GLY A 27 2.02 -2.11 7.33
CA GLY A 27 3.44 -2.36 7.62
C GLY A 27 3.69 -3.79 8.06
N GLN A 28 2.78 -4.38 8.82
CA GLN A 28 2.94 -5.75 9.28
C GLN A 28 2.92 -6.73 8.10
N ILE A 29 2.10 -6.48 7.09
CA ILE A 29 2.09 -7.31 5.89
C ILE A 29 3.46 -7.26 5.20
N LEU A 30 4.06 -6.08 5.14
CA LEU A 30 5.40 -5.92 4.55
C LEU A 30 6.45 -6.67 5.36
N ILE A 31 6.35 -6.65 6.68
CA ILE A 31 7.24 -7.41 7.57
C ILE A 31 7.08 -8.91 7.32
N ASP A 32 5.84 -9.38 7.29
CA ASP A 32 5.53 -10.80 7.09
C ASP A 32 6.00 -11.29 5.72
N ALA A 33 6.02 -10.41 4.73
CA ALA A 33 6.50 -10.71 3.39
C ALA A 33 8.03 -10.75 3.31
N GLY A 34 8.71 -10.37 4.39
CA GLY A 34 10.16 -10.32 4.40
C GLY A 34 10.75 -9.13 3.65
N ALA A 35 9.94 -8.10 3.39
CA ALA A 35 10.37 -6.95 2.61
C ALA A 35 11.00 -5.87 3.48
N VAL A 36 10.60 -5.75 4.74
CA VAL A 36 11.10 -4.70 5.63
C VAL A 36 11.31 -5.26 7.04
N THR A 37 12.11 -4.55 7.82
CA THR A 37 12.26 -4.83 9.25
C THR A 37 11.18 -4.05 10.03
N PRO A 38 10.91 -4.42 11.30
CA PRO A 38 9.92 -3.68 12.10
C PRO A 38 10.21 -2.18 12.22
N ALA A 39 11.47 -1.77 12.14
CA ALA A 39 11.83 -0.35 12.19
C ALA A 39 11.20 0.47 11.07
N TYR A 40 10.86 -0.17 9.96
CA TYR A 40 10.24 0.52 8.83
C TYR A 40 8.87 1.08 9.19
N VAL A 41 8.13 0.39 10.06
CA VAL A 41 6.81 0.86 10.49
C VAL A 41 6.93 2.20 11.23
N ASP A 42 7.95 2.35 12.07
CA ASP A 42 8.20 3.63 12.74
C ASP A 42 8.47 4.73 11.73
N ALA A 43 9.21 4.40 10.67
CA ALA A 43 9.49 5.35 9.59
C ALA A 43 8.23 5.72 8.81
N MET A 44 7.29 4.79 8.67
CA MET A 44 6.00 5.08 8.03
C MET A 44 5.22 6.11 8.83
N PHE A 45 5.20 5.98 10.15
CA PHE A 45 4.57 6.97 11.03
C PHE A 45 5.27 8.33 10.93
N GLU A 46 6.58 8.32 10.89
CA GLU A 46 7.39 9.54 10.79
C GLU A 46 7.05 10.30 9.52
N ARG A 47 6.98 9.58 8.40
CA ARG A 47 6.65 10.17 7.09
C ARG A 47 5.25 10.76 7.08
N GLU A 48 4.30 10.06 7.67
CA GLU A 48 2.90 10.49 7.70
C GLU A 48 2.71 11.76 8.51
N LYS A 49 3.54 11.98 9.53
CA LYS A 49 3.47 13.20 10.34
C LYS A 49 3.82 14.45 9.54
N SER A 50 4.69 14.33 8.54
CA SER A 50 5.10 15.47 7.72
C SER A 50 3.98 15.93 6.81
N VAL A 51 3.43 15.01 6.02
CA VAL A 51 2.35 15.28 5.06
C VAL A 51 1.56 14.00 4.91
N SER A 52 0.25 14.10 4.92
CA SER A 52 -0.61 12.93 4.73
C SER A 52 -0.29 12.23 3.42
N THR A 53 -0.32 10.90 3.43
CA THR A 53 -0.13 10.08 2.23
C THR A 53 -1.46 9.75 1.55
N TYR A 54 -2.55 10.41 1.95
CA TYR A 54 -3.84 10.22 1.29
C TYR A 54 -3.82 10.82 -0.11
N MET A 55 -4.17 10.02 -1.11
CA MET A 55 -4.07 10.41 -2.52
C MET A 55 -5.39 10.84 -3.15
N GLY A 56 -6.50 10.63 -2.47
CA GLY A 56 -7.83 10.78 -3.07
C GLY A 56 -8.32 9.44 -3.59
N ASN A 57 -9.54 9.40 -4.09
CA ASN A 57 -10.18 8.20 -4.63
C ASN A 57 -10.09 7.01 -3.68
N PHE A 58 -10.25 7.27 -2.37
CA PHE A 58 -10.25 6.26 -1.31
C PHE A 58 -8.89 5.63 -1.03
N LEU A 59 -7.81 6.20 -1.56
CA LEU A 59 -6.47 5.60 -1.47
C LEU A 59 -5.57 6.39 -0.53
N ALA A 60 -4.94 5.69 0.42
CA ALA A 60 -3.79 6.18 1.18
C ALA A 60 -2.59 5.28 0.89
N ILE A 61 -1.41 5.86 0.81
CA ILE A 61 -0.18 5.13 0.44
C ILE A 61 0.94 5.34 1.45
N PRO A 62 0.77 4.86 2.69
CA PRO A 62 1.83 5.04 3.69
C PRO A 62 3.13 4.38 3.24
N HIS A 63 4.24 5.09 3.47
CA HIS A 63 5.57 4.59 3.15
C HIS A 63 6.56 5.28 4.10
N GLY A 64 7.78 4.74 4.18
CA GLY A 64 8.77 5.27 5.12
C GLY A 64 9.51 6.48 4.60
N THR A 65 10.30 7.07 5.48
CA THR A 65 11.16 8.20 5.15
C THR A 65 12.36 7.72 4.32
N ASN A 66 13.05 8.65 3.66
CA ASN A 66 14.26 8.31 2.92
C ASN A 66 15.36 7.76 3.82
N GLU A 67 15.40 8.19 5.07
CA GLU A 67 16.39 7.70 6.03
C GLU A 67 16.20 6.23 6.40
N ALA A 68 15.03 5.68 6.13
CA ALA A 68 14.69 4.31 6.51
C ALA A 68 15.09 3.27 5.45
N LYS A 69 15.86 3.65 4.44
CA LYS A 69 16.24 2.71 3.38
C LYS A 69 16.91 1.45 3.89
N GLY A 70 17.67 1.56 4.99
CA GLY A 70 18.33 0.41 5.59
C GLY A 70 17.36 -0.62 6.18
N ALA A 71 16.11 -0.25 6.38
CA ALA A 71 15.09 -1.16 6.90
C ALA A 71 14.38 -1.95 5.79
N ILE A 72 14.70 -1.69 4.53
CA ILE A 72 14.05 -2.33 3.38
C ILE A 72 14.98 -3.39 2.80
N THR A 73 14.50 -4.62 2.67
CA THR A 73 15.29 -5.72 2.09
C THR A 73 14.91 -5.99 0.65
N ARG A 74 13.66 -5.69 0.26
CA ARG A 74 13.22 -5.79 -1.14
C ARG A 74 12.01 -4.90 -1.36
N SER A 75 11.79 -4.54 -2.62
CA SER A 75 10.62 -3.74 -2.97
C SER A 75 9.35 -4.57 -2.85
N ALA A 76 8.31 -4.01 -2.26
CA ALA A 76 7.05 -4.70 -2.08
C ALA A 76 5.92 -3.72 -1.78
N LEU A 77 4.70 -4.19 -2.04
CA LEU A 77 3.46 -3.51 -1.67
C LEU A 77 2.69 -4.36 -0.69
N SER A 78 1.95 -3.72 0.19
CA SER A 78 0.85 -4.36 0.91
C SER A 78 -0.43 -3.65 0.51
N VAL A 79 -1.53 -4.38 0.41
CA VAL A 79 -2.83 -3.80 0.05
C VAL A 79 -3.86 -4.28 1.05
N VAL A 80 -4.50 -3.33 1.71
CA VAL A 80 -5.58 -3.65 2.65
C VAL A 80 -6.82 -2.88 2.21
N ARG A 81 -7.94 -3.58 2.04
CA ARG A 81 -9.22 -2.94 1.75
C ARG A 81 -10.04 -2.91 3.02
N TYR A 82 -10.61 -1.75 3.33
CA TYR A 82 -11.41 -1.56 4.52
C TYR A 82 -12.88 -1.37 4.19
N ASP A 83 -13.72 -2.07 4.94
CA ASP A 83 -15.17 -1.98 4.82
C ASP A 83 -15.75 -2.25 6.22
N PRO A 84 -16.12 -1.21 6.95
CA PRO A 84 -16.24 0.20 6.56
C PRO A 84 -14.88 0.90 6.40
N PRO A 85 -14.87 2.06 5.73
CA PRO A 85 -13.61 2.78 5.51
C PRO A 85 -13.01 3.32 6.81
N VAL A 86 -11.71 3.54 6.77
CA VAL A 86 -10.97 4.15 7.87
C VAL A 86 -10.95 5.66 7.69
N ASP A 87 -11.14 6.40 8.76
CA ASP A 87 -11.00 7.85 8.72
C ASP A 87 -9.53 8.23 8.61
N TRP A 88 -9.15 8.90 7.53
CA TRP A 88 -7.79 9.33 7.28
C TRP A 88 -7.76 10.84 7.26
N ASP A 89 -7.65 11.42 8.46
CA ASP A 89 -7.64 12.88 8.65
C ASP A 89 -8.87 13.56 8.03
N GLY A 90 -10.03 12.94 8.18
CA GLY A 90 -11.28 13.46 7.63
C GLY A 90 -11.62 12.95 6.25
N ASN A 91 -10.75 12.10 5.66
CA ASN A 91 -10.98 11.50 4.36
C ASN A 91 -11.30 10.02 4.50
N GLU A 92 -12.10 9.51 3.58
CA GLU A 92 -12.50 8.10 3.61
C GLU A 92 -11.44 7.26 2.90
N ALA A 93 -10.72 6.43 3.65
CA ALA A 93 -9.74 5.52 3.11
C ALA A 93 -10.31 4.11 3.05
N ARG A 94 -10.55 3.61 1.85
CA ARG A 94 -11.00 2.24 1.62
C ARG A 94 -9.85 1.32 1.25
N PHE A 95 -8.75 1.91 0.73
CA PHE A 95 -7.54 1.16 0.39
C PHE A 95 -6.35 1.82 1.05
N VAL A 96 -5.58 1.01 1.78
CA VAL A 96 -4.32 1.44 2.36
C VAL A 96 -3.23 0.56 1.75
N VAL A 97 -2.37 1.20 0.96
CA VAL A 97 -1.32 0.51 0.22
C VAL A 97 0.02 0.89 0.81
N GLY A 98 0.61 -0.02 1.58
CA GLY A 98 1.95 0.19 2.13
C GLY A 98 2.99 -0.01 1.04
N VAL A 99 3.99 0.86 0.98
CA VAL A 99 4.99 0.82 -0.09
C VAL A 99 6.40 0.77 0.51
N ALA A 100 7.20 -0.17 0.03
CA ALA A 100 8.63 -0.24 0.32
C ALA A 100 9.36 -0.40 -1.01
N GLY A 101 10.37 0.41 -1.24
CA GLY A 101 11.13 0.35 -2.50
C GLY A 101 12.62 0.47 -2.27
N VAL A 102 13.38 -0.46 -2.84
CA VAL A 102 14.84 -0.47 -2.78
C VAL A 102 15.36 0.50 -3.85
N ASP A 103 16.41 1.24 -3.53
CA ASP A 103 17.10 2.13 -4.48
C ASP A 103 16.15 3.11 -5.18
N ASN A 104 15.27 3.74 -4.40
CA ASN A 104 14.26 4.68 -4.91
C ASN A 104 13.18 4.02 -5.77
N GLY A 105 13.12 2.69 -5.78
CA GLY A 105 12.07 1.96 -6.49
C GLY A 105 10.66 2.31 -6.00
N HIS A 106 10.55 2.85 -4.78
CA HIS A 106 9.25 3.27 -4.26
C HIS A 106 8.58 4.32 -5.13
N LEU A 107 9.36 5.21 -5.77
CA LEU A 107 8.79 6.25 -6.64
C LEU A 107 8.12 5.65 -7.87
N GLU A 108 8.73 4.63 -8.44
CA GLU A 108 8.18 3.91 -9.59
C GLU A 108 6.91 3.16 -9.20
N ILE A 109 6.95 2.48 -8.06
CA ILE A 109 5.80 1.74 -7.55
C ILE A 109 4.64 2.70 -7.24
N LEU A 110 4.93 3.82 -6.59
CA LEU A 110 3.92 4.84 -6.29
C LEU A 110 3.27 5.34 -7.57
N GLY A 111 4.06 5.55 -8.62
CA GLY A 111 3.55 5.98 -9.91
C GLY A 111 2.56 5.00 -10.52
N LYS A 112 2.88 3.71 -10.45
CA LYS A 112 1.99 2.66 -10.97
C LYS A 112 0.69 2.58 -10.19
N VAL A 113 0.77 2.67 -8.86
CA VAL A 113 -0.43 2.65 -8.01
C VAL A 113 -1.30 3.87 -8.32
N ALA A 114 -0.66 5.03 -8.45
CA ALA A 114 -1.38 6.27 -8.74
C ALA A 114 -2.14 6.18 -10.06
N ILE A 115 -1.56 5.57 -11.08
CA ILE A 115 -2.21 5.39 -12.38
C ILE A 115 -3.48 4.55 -12.26
N VAL A 116 -3.42 3.45 -11.53
CA VAL A 116 -4.58 2.59 -11.32
C VAL A 116 -5.69 3.36 -10.60
N PHE A 117 -5.35 4.07 -9.54
CA PHE A 117 -6.34 4.76 -8.72
C PHE A 117 -6.79 6.11 -9.30
N ALA A 118 -6.16 6.56 -10.36
CA ALA A 118 -6.64 7.73 -11.12
C ALA A 118 -7.83 7.37 -12.01
N ASP A 119 -8.01 6.09 -12.31
CA ASP A 119 -9.11 5.60 -13.13
C ASP A 119 -10.29 5.25 -12.22
N THR A 120 -11.32 6.10 -12.20
CA THR A 120 -12.48 5.89 -11.33
C THR A 120 -13.21 4.58 -11.61
N GLY A 121 -13.20 4.12 -12.86
CA GLY A 121 -13.79 2.82 -13.21
C GLY A 121 -13.03 1.67 -12.56
N ALA A 122 -11.70 1.76 -12.52
CA ALA A 122 -10.88 0.75 -11.86
C ALA A 122 -11.10 0.76 -10.34
N VAL A 123 -11.21 1.96 -9.75
CA VAL A 123 -11.49 2.10 -8.32
C VAL A 123 -12.83 1.47 -7.97
N ASP A 124 -13.87 1.73 -8.79
CA ASP A 124 -15.18 1.14 -8.57
C ASP A 124 -15.13 -0.38 -8.55
N LYS A 125 -14.36 -0.98 -9.46
CA LYS A 125 -14.19 -2.44 -9.51
C LYS A 125 -13.46 -2.95 -8.27
N LEU A 126 -12.44 -2.23 -7.82
CA LEU A 126 -11.68 -2.59 -6.62
C LEU A 126 -12.56 -2.55 -5.38
N VAL A 127 -13.38 -1.51 -5.25
CA VAL A 127 -14.30 -1.38 -4.12
C VAL A 127 -15.33 -2.51 -4.12
N ALA A 128 -15.79 -2.92 -5.31
CA ALA A 128 -16.78 -3.97 -5.47
C ALA A 128 -16.20 -5.39 -5.39
N ALA A 129 -14.87 -5.52 -5.41
CA ALA A 129 -14.22 -6.83 -5.39
C ALA A 129 -14.61 -7.60 -4.12
N GLY A 130 -14.92 -8.88 -4.29
CA GLY A 130 -15.41 -9.71 -3.19
C GLY A 130 -14.32 -10.50 -2.48
N SER A 131 -13.08 -10.44 -2.94
CA SER A 131 -12.01 -11.25 -2.38
C SER A 131 -10.64 -10.64 -2.66
N ALA A 132 -9.63 -11.13 -1.94
CA ALA A 132 -8.25 -10.73 -2.19
C ALA A 132 -7.81 -11.12 -3.61
N GLU A 133 -8.28 -12.25 -4.10
CA GLU A 133 -7.96 -12.71 -5.45
C GLU A 133 -8.44 -11.73 -6.51
N GLU A 134 -9.64 -11.19 -6.37
CA GLU A 134 -10.14 -10.20 -7.31
C GLU A 134 -9.34 -8.91 -7.28
N VAL A 135 -8.97 -8.46 -6.06
CA VAL A 135 -8.14 -7.27 -5.91
C VAL A 135 -6.79 -7.50 -6.56
N TYR A 136 -6.21 -8.68 -6.36
CA TYR A 136 -4.92 -9.03 -6.94
C TYR A 136 -4.96 -8.96 -8.48
N GLU A 137 -6.00 -9.52 -9.09
CA GLU A 137 -6.14 -9.48 -10.54
C GLU A 137 -6.26 -8.05 -11.06
N LEU A 138 -7.02 -7.22 -10.37
CA LEU A 138 -7.22 -5.82 -10.78
C LEU A 138 -5.94 -4.98 -10.62
N LEU A 139 -5.03 -5.39 -9.74
CA LEU A 139 -3.79 -4.65 -9.48
C LEU A 139 -2.56 -5.23 -10.18
N GLN A 140 -2.74 -6.18 -11.09
CA GLN A 140 -1.61 -6.82 -11.78
C GLN A 140 -0.67 -5.84 -12.48
N ALA A 141 -1.18 -4.70 -12.90
CA ALA A 141 -0.37 -3.69 -13.59
C ALA A 141 0.82 -3.21 -12.75
N VAL A 142 0.73 -3.28 -11.41
CA VAL A 142 1.83 -2.84 -10.56
C VAL A 142 3.05 -3.77 -10.65
N ASN A 143 2.86 -4.99 -11.16
CA ASN A 143 3.94 -5.96 -11.33
C ASN A 143 4.53 -5.93 -12.74
N GLU A 144 4.00 -5.08 -13.62
CA GLU A 144 4.34 -5.09 -15.03
C GLU A 144 5.19 -3.91 -15.45
N GLY A 145 5.84 -4.06 -16.59
CA GLY A 145 6.29 -2.96 -17.42
C GLY A 145 7.70 -2.47 -17.25
N ASP A 146 8.27 -2.53 -16.09
CA ASP A 146 9.58 -1.97 -15.82
C ASP A 146 10.71 -2.97 -15.94
N ASP A 147 10.38 -4.18 -16.22
CA ASP A 147 11.36 -5.25 -16.43
C ASP A 147 11.67 -5.43 -17.89
N ALA A 148 11.16 -4.55 -18.65
CA ALA A 148 11.36 -4.61 -20.10
C ALA A 148 12.80 -4.49 -20.47
#